data_fa16bba8c094164ceaab0dc78ce9cbce
#
_entry.id   fa16bba8c094164ceaab0dc78ce9cbce
#
_cell.length_a   1.000
_cell.length_b   1.000
_cell.length_c   1.000
_cell.angle_alpha   90.00
_cell.angle_beta   90.00
_cell.angle_gamma   90.00
#
_symmetry.space_group_name_H-M   'P 1'
#
loop_
_entity.id
_entity.type
_entity.pdbx_description
1 polymer ?
#
loop_
_entity_poly.entity_id
_entity_poly.type
_entity_poly.pdbx_seq_one_letter_code
_entity_poly.pdbx_strand_id
1 'polypeptide(L)'
;MNSTEVEQILVVPTSVFHKLGYIQGFSADVDKYLDVLLRPENISYRPRPEMEEDPSFKQLIPYVIFRHTDKGGNISVFQYSRGKGSGEKRLHQKKSVGIGGHISQEDANGVDTDPYQEGMKRELEEEVRINTPHIFSLVGLINDDETEVGKVHLGIVHICDVETPDVIPNEVEIEGNGFVQVETMLNDLSGYESWSAICLEALFS
;
A
#
# COMPACT_ATOMS: atom_id res chain seq x y z
N MET A 1 -16.24 -20.92 -23.51
CA MET A 1 -15.97 -19.48 -23.49
C MET A 1 -15.75 -19.15 -22.04
N ASN A 2 -14.49 -19.10 -21.58
CA ASN A 2 -14.19 -18.62 -20.24
C ASN A 2 -14.42 -17.10 -20.28
N SER A 3 -15.53 -16.64 -19.70
CA SER A 3 -15.60 -15.26 -19.26
C SER A 3 -14.56 -15.14 -18.14
N THR A 4 -13.47 -14.46 -18.38
CA THR A 4 -12.63 -13.96 -17.30
C THR A 4 -13.53 -13.11 -16.41
N GLU A 5 -13.88 -13.62 -15.23
CA GLU A 5 -14.64 -12.84 -14.25
C GLU A 5 -13.82 -11.57 -13.95
N VAL A 6 -14.49 -10.43 -14.03
CA VAL A 6 -13.85 -9.14 -13.75
C VAL A 6 -13.60 -9.06 -12.26
N GLU A 7 -12.35 -8.79 -11.89
CA GLU A 7 -11.92 -8.65 -10.49
C GLU A 7 -12.80 -7.63 -9.76
N GLN A 8 -13.36 -8.03 -8.62
CA GLN A 8 -14.16 -7.20 -7.74
C GLN A 8 -13.29 -6.76 -6.56
N ILE A 9 -13.08 -5.46 -6.41
CA ILE A 9 -12.16 -4.88 -5.41
C ILE A 9 -12.89 -4.10 -4.33
N LEU A 10 -12.31 -4.07 -3.13
CA LEU A 10 -12.85 -3.39 -1.96
C LEU A 10 -12.73 -1.87 -2.11
N VAL A 11 -13.86 -1.19 -2.01
CA VAL A 11 -13.95 0.26 -2.12
C VAL A 11 -14.82 0.86 -1.03
N VAL A 12 -14.60 2.15 -0.74
CA VAL A 12 -15.43 2.99 0.13
C VAL A 12 -15.87 4.25 -0.63
N PRO A 13 -17.06 4.81 -0.37
CA PRO A 13 -17.45 6.07 -0.98
C PRO A 13 -16.54 7.21 -0.53
N THR A 14 -15.98 7.97 -1.48
CA THR A 14 -15.14 9.15 -1.19
C THR A 14 -15.86 10.15 -0.30
N SER A 15 -17.19 10.26 -0.43
CA SER A 15 -18.01 11.13 0.43
C SER A 15 -18.02 10.71 1.91
N VAL A 16 -17.86 9.42 2.22
CA VAL A 16 -17.73 8.94 3.61
C VAL A 16 -16.37 9.34 4.16
N PHE A 17 -15.30 9.10 3.39
CA PHE A 17 -13.95 9.52 3.74
C PHE A 17 -13.88 11.04 4.02
N HIS A 18 -14.40 11.87 3.13
CA HIS A 18 -14.37 13.32 3.27
C HIS A 18 -15.17 13.84 4.48
N LYS A 19 -16.25 13.18 4.90
CA LYS A 19 -17.02 13.54 6.11
C LYS A 19 -16.20 13.36 7.40
N LEU A 20 -15.22 12.47 7.41
CA LEU A 20 -14.35 12.24 8.54
C LEU A 20 -13.24 13.31 8.65
N GLY A 21 -13.05 14.10 7.60
CA GLY A 21 -12.04 15.14 7.45
C GLY A 21 -11.09 14.79 6.29
N TYR A 22 -10.99 15.74 5.37
CA TYR A 22 -10.09 15.60 4.22
C TYR A 22 -8.63 15.60 4.68
N ILE A 23 -7.83 14.70 4.11
CA ILE A 23 -6.37 14.69 4.20
C ILE A 23 -5.77 14.72 2.80
N GLN A 24 -4.69 15.47 2.64
CA GLN A 24 -3.76 15.38 1.52
C GLN A 24 -2.39 15.02 2.12
N GLY A 25 -1.79 13.93 1.66
CA GLY A 25 -0.57 13.38 2.23
C GLY A 25 -0.85 12.31 3.28
N PHE A 26 -0.07 12.26 4.36
CA PHE A 26 -0.14 11.24 5.42
C PHE A 26 -0.93 11.72 6.64
N SER A 27 -1.67 10.79 7.26
CA SER A 27 -2.32 11.00 8.56
C SER A 27 -2.09 9.81 9.48
N ALA A 28 -1.67 10.08 10.72
CA ALA A 28 -1.52 9.07 11.77
C ALA A 28 -2.82 8.79 12.53
N ASP A 29 -3.92 9.49 12.25
CA ASP A 29 -5.21 9.35 12.95
C ASP A 29 -5.99 8.12 12.47
N VAL A 30 -5.40 6.94 12.61
CA VAL A 30 -5.92 5.67 12.08
C VAL A 30 -7.34 5.40 12.54
N ASP A 31 -7.59 5.40 13.86
CA ASP A 31 -8.88 5.02 14.46
C ASP A 31 -10.00 5.93 13.96
N LYS A 32 -9.73 7.22 13.80
CA LYS A 32 -10.70 8.20 13.30
C LYS A 32 -11.26 7.79 11.93
N TYR A 33 -10.46 7.20 11.08
CA TYR A 33 -10.85 6.84 9.72
C TYR A 33 -11.30 5.38 9.63
N LEU A 34 -10.50 4.42 10.05
CA LEU A 34 -10.75 3.00 9.79
C LEU A 34 -11.94 2.45 10.56
N ASP A 35 -12.21 2.94 11.78
CA ASP A 35 -13.39 2.57 12.56
C ASP A 35 -14.71 2.86 11.83
N VAL A 36 -14.70 3.78 10.87
CA VAL A 36 -15.86 4.12 10.07
C VAL A 36 -15.77 3.54 8.66
N LEU A 37 -14.63 3.69 8.01
CA LEU A 37 -14.47 3.24 6.60
C LEU A 37 -14.65 1.73 6.44
N LEU A 38 -14.17 0.92 7.39
CA LEU A 38 -14.27 -0.54 7.34
C LEU A 38 -15.59 -1.11 7.86
N ARG A 39 -16.57 -0.27 8.22
CA ARG A 39 -17.90 -0.77 8.60
C ARG A 39 -18.60 -1.40 7.40
N PRO A 40 -19.35 -2.51 7.62
CA PRO A 40 -20.04 -3.22 6.53
C PRO A 40 -20.95 -2.34 5.65
N GLU A 41 -21.56 -1.31 6.23
CA GLU A 41 -22.42 -0.37 5.50
C GLU A 41 -21.66 0.60 4.59
N ASN A 42 -20.35 0.77 4.78
CA ASN A 42 -19.52 1.70 4.03
C ASN A 42 -18.62 1.02 2.99
N ILE A 43 -18.44 -0.30 3.08
CA ILE A 43 -17.62 -1.06 2.13
C ILE A 43 -18.51 -1.68 1.03
N SER A 44 -17.94 -1.82 -0.15
CA SER A 44 -18.53 -2.61 -1.24
C SER A 44 -17.44 -3.18 -2.13
N TYR A 45 -17.76 -4.28 -2.84
CA TYR A 45 -16.90 -4.82 -3.89
C TYR A 45 -17.44 -4.38 -5.24
N ARG A 46 -16.56 -3.84 -6.10
CA ARG A 46 -16.92 -3.29 -7.40
C ARG A 46 -15.92 -3.68 -8.47
N PRO A 47 -16.36 -3.72 -9.76
CA PRO A 47 -15.47 -4.05 -10.87
C PRO A 47 -14.26 -3.11 -10.92
N ARG A 48 -13.06 -3.65 -10.83
CA ARG A 48 -11.80 -2.87 -10.84
C ARG A 48 -11.69 -1.88 -12.00
N PRO A 49 -11.99 -2.26 -13.28
CA PRO A 49 -11.87 -1.31 -14.39
C PRO A 49 -12.77 -0.08 -14.26
N GLU A 50 -13.93 -0.20 -13.60
CA GLU A 50 -14.82 0.93 -13.36
C GLU A 50 -14.25 1.84 -12.27
N MET A 51 -13.66 1.24 -11.22
CA MET A 51 -13.14 1.98 -10.07
C MET A 51 -11.82 2.72 -10.35
N GLU A 52 -11.06 2.30 -11.35
CA GLU A 52 -9.87 3.01 -11.82
C GLU A 52 -10.20 4.39 -12.44
N GLU A 53 -11.46 4.63 -12.81
CA GLU A 53 -11.92 5.85 -13.46
C GLU A 53 -12.97 6.62 -12.64
N ASP A 54 -13.45 6.08 -11.52
CA ASP A 54 -14.54 6.68 -10.72
C ASP A 54 -14.04 7.27 -9.38
N PRO A 55 -13.75 8.59 -9.32
CA PRO A 55 -13.28 9.25 -8.09
C PRO A 55 -14.36 9.39 -7.01
N SER A 56 -15.59 8.95 -7.25
CA SER A 56 -16.61 8.88 -6.19
C SER A 56 -16.37 7.75 -5.19
N PHE A 57 -15.42 6.85 -5.51
CA PHE A 57 -14.96 5.78 -4.63
C PHE A 57 -13.45 5.85 -4.41
N LYS A 58 -13.01 5.37 -3.25
CA LYS A 58 -11.60 5.11 -2.92
C LYS A 58 -11.39 3.60 -2.80
N GLN A 59 -10.47 3.06 -3.57
CA GLN A 59 -9.96 1.70 -3.46
C GLN A 59 -9.05 1.63 -2.24
N LEU A 60 -9.34 0.72 -1.29
CA LEU A 60 -8.52 0.57 -0.08
C LEU A 60 -7.31 -0.30 -0.40
N ILE A 61 -6.13 0.27 -0.26
CA ILE A 61 -4.86 -0.39 -0.58
C ILE A 61 -4.03 -0.56 0.68
N PRO A 62 -3.76 -1.78 1.17
CA PRO A 62 -2.71 -2.00 2.14
C PRO A 62 -1.36 -1.57 1.52
N TYR A 63 -0.63 -0.74 2.24
CA TYR A 63 0.66 -0.19 1.83
C TYR A 63 1.69 -0.51 2.90
N VAL A 64 2.46 -1.60 2.69
CA VAL A 64 3.35 -2.17 3.69
C VAL A 64 4.79 -1.74 3.42
N ILE A 65 5.40 -1.08 4.40
CA ILE A 65 6.79 -0.61 4.37
C ILE A 65 7.62 -1.53 5.28
N PHE A 66 8.61 -2.22 4.71
CA PHE A 66 9.53 -3.06 5.48
C PHE A 66 10.65 -2.22 6.05
N ARG A 67 10.78 -2.25 7.39
CA ARG A 67 11.78 -1.49 8.15
C ARG A 67 12.70 -2.42 8.91
N HIS A 68 14.01 -2.20 8.78
CA HIS A 68 15.03 -2.85 9.60
C HIS A 68 15.80 -1.79 10.39
N THR A 69 15.95 -2.04 11.69
CA THR A 69 16.78 -1.21 12.58
C THR A 69 17.97 -2.04 13.03
N ASP A 70 19.18 -1.62 12.70
CA ASP A 70 20.41 -2.32 13.10
C ASP A 70 20.73 -2.13 14.59
N LYS A 71 21.75 -2.82 15.08
CA LYS A 71 22.20 -2.72 16.49
C LYS A 71 22.73 -1.34 16.88
N GLY A 72 23.07 -0.51 15.92
CA GLY A 72 23.51 0.88 16.11
C GLY A 72 22.35 1.86 16.12
N GLY A 73 21.12 1.41 15.87
CA GLY A 73 19.93 2.27 15.76
C GLY A 73 19.74 2.88 14.36
N ASN A 74 20.55 2.49 13.35
CA ASN A 74 20.36 2.99 12.00
C ASN A 74 19.17 2.30 11.34
N ILE A 75 18.29 3.09 10.74
CA ILE A 75 17.07 2.62 10.09
C ILE A 75 17.31 2.47 8.60
N SER A 76 16.95 1.32 8.04
CA SER A 76 16.87 1.06 6.62
C SER A 76 15.48 0.58 6.21
N VAL A 77 15.07 0.95 5.01
CA VAL A 77 13.77 0.60 4.44
C VAL A 77 13.99 -0.13 3.11
N PHE A 78 13.18 -1.15 2.88
CA PHE A 78 13.20 -1.88 1.61
C PHE A 78 12.64 -0.98 0.50
N GLN A 79 13.36 -0.91 -0.61
CA GLN A 79 12.92 -0.22 -1.81
C GLN A 79 13.03 -1.12 -3.03
N TYR A 80 12.26 -0.78 -4.05
CA TYR A 80 12.34 -1.42 -5.36
C TYR A 80 11.99 -0.45 -6.47
N SER A 81 12.34 -0.80 -7.71
CA SER A 81 11.91 -0.09 -8.91
C SER A 81 10.99 -1.01 -9.71
N ARG A 82 9.87 -0.51 -10.17
CA ARG A 82 8.98 -1.28 -11.06
C ARG A 82 9.63 -1.43 -12.42
N GLY A 83 9.76 -2.67 -12.89
CA GLY A 83 10.29 -3.00 -14.20
C GLY A 83 9.38 -2.49 -15.33
N LYS A 84 9.86 -2.53 -16.56
CA LYS A 84 9.16 -2.03 -17.76
C LYS A 84 7.87 -2.78 -18.12
N GLY A 85 7.55 -3.89 -17.44
CA GLY A 85 6.39 -4.76 -17.68
C GLY A 85 5.17 -4.44 -16.82
N SER A 86 5.31 -3.71 -15.72
CA SER A 86 4.19 -3.40 -14.83
C SER A 86 3.23 -2.41 -15.49
N GLY A 87 1.90 -2.69 -15.39
CA GLY A 87 0.84 -2.07 -16.21
C GLY A 87 0.71 -0.55 -16.18
N GLU A 88 1.36 0.17 -15.26
CA GLU A 88 1.26 1.63 -15.20
C GLU A 88 2.51 2.33 -15.71
N LYS A 89 2.47 2.71 -17.00
CA LYS A 89 3.58 3.37 -17.72
C LYS A 89 4.09 4.67 -17.05
N ARG A 90 3.29 5.30 -16.17
CA ARG A 90 3.64 6.58 -15.51
C ARG A 90 4.59 6.40 -14.34
N LEU A 91 4.66 5.20 -13.76
CA LEU A 91 5.54 4.86 -12.63
C LEU A 91 6.87 4.24 -13.08
N HIS A 92 7.10 4.12 -14.40
CA HIS A 92 8.35 3.59 -14.95
C HIS A 92 9.53 4.46 -14.49
N GLN A 93 10.51 3.80 -13.83
CA GLN A 93 11.75 4.40 -13.29
C GLN A 93 11.63 5.11 -11.93
N LYS A 94 10.45 5.21 -11.31
CA LYS A 94 10.32 5.66 -9.93
C LYS A 94 10.56 4.50 -8.96
N LYS A 95 11.18 4.81 -7.82
CA LYS A 95 11.35 3.87 -6.72
C LYS A 95 10.08 3.84 -5.87
N SER A 96 9.78 2.68 -5.30
CA SER A 96 8.73 2.51 -4.31
C SER A 96 9.28 1.88 -3.03
N VAL A 97 8.67 2.21 -1.89
CA VAL A 97 8.96 1.60 -0.58
C VAL A 97 7.80 0.79 -0.04
N GLY A 98 6.62 0.91 -0.66
CA GLY A 98 5.42 0.19 -0.21
C GLY A 98 5.09 -0.99 -1.10
N ILE A 99 4.78 -2.10 -0.45
CA ILE A 99 4.28 -3.33 -1.08
C ILE A 99 2.82 -3.49 -0.71
N GLY A 100 1.98 -3.87 -1.66
CA GLY A 100 0.56 -4.13 -1.49
C GLY A 100 -0.21 -3.98 -2.78
N GLY A 101 -1.49 -4.30 -2.74
CA GLY A 101 -2.37 -4.30 -3.89
C GLY A 101 -3.84 -4.23 -3.51
N HIS A 102 -4.74 -4.66 -4.39
CA HIS A 102 -6.17 -4.56 -4.18
C HIS A 102 -6.69 -5.68 -3.28
N ILE A 103 -7.61 -5.33 -2.37
CA ILE A 103 -8.38 -6.31 -1.62
C ILE A 103 -9.48 -6.83 -2.54
N SER A 104 -9.46 -8.12 -2.85
CA SER A 104 -10.41 -8.77 -3.72
C SER A 104 -11.65 -9.26 -2.94
N GLN A 105 -12.77 -9.41 -3.65
CA GLN A 105 -13.95 -10.09 -3.09
C GLN A 105 -13.64 -11.52 -2.66
N GLU A 106 -12.66 -12.17 -3.28
CA GLU A 106 -12.24 -13.53 -2.94
C GLU A 106 -11.64 -13.61 -1.54
N ASP A 107 -11.02 -12.53 -1.06
CA ASP A 107 -10.46 -12.43 0.29
C ASP A 107 -11.56 -12.46 1.38
N ALA A 108 -12.83 -12.23 1.01
CA ALA A 108 -13.98 -12.30 1.91
C ALA A 108 -14.59 -13.69 2.05
N ASN A 109 -14.07 -14.72 1.38
CA ASN A 109 -14.66 -16.07 1.36
C ASN A 109 -14.35 -16.91 2.61
N GLY A 110 -13.52 -16.42 3.54
CA GLY A 110 -13.21 -17.09 4.80
C GLY A 110 -14.35 -16.99 5.82
N VAL A 111 -14.50 -18.02 6.67
CA VAL A 111 -15.43 -17.98 7.81
C VAL A 111 -14.71 -17.29 8.97
N ASP A 112 -15.30 -16.21 9.52
CA ASP A 112 -14.75 -15.41 10.62
C ASP A 112 -13.37 -14.75 10.31
N THR A 113 -13.09 -14.47 9.03
CA THR A 113 -11.87 -13.77 8.62
C THR A 113 -12.15 -12.29 8.36
N ASP A 114 -11.13 -11.45 8.56
CA ASP A 114 -11.14 -10.06 8.14
C ASP A 114 -10.65 -9.97 6.70
N PRO A 115 -11.51 -9.63 5.71
CA PRO A 115 -11.13 -9.59 4.30
C PRO A 115 -9.95 -8.66 4.02
N TYR A 116 -9.83 -7.56 4.79
CA TYR A 116 -8.72 -6.64 4.64
C TYR A 116 -7.38 -7.30 5.02
N GLN A 117 -7.35 -8.02 6.15
CA GLN A 117 -6.15 -8.72 6.61
C GLN A 117 -5.78 -9.88 5.67
N GLU A 118 -6.77 -10.64 5.20
CA GLU A 118 -6.52 -11.74 4.26
C GLU A 118 -5.98 -11.23 2.92
N GLY A 119 -6.58 -10.16 2.38
CA GLY A 119 -6.10 -9.57 1.13
C GLY A 119 -4.70 -8.98 1.27
N MET A 120 -4.40 -8.28 2.36
CA MET A 120 -3.05 -7.78 2.63
C MET A 120 -2.04 -8.93 2.68
N LYS A 121 -2.38 -10.02 3.36
CA LYS A 121 -1.50 -11.19 3.46
C LYS A 121 -1.27 -11.83 2.09
N ARG A 122 -2.34 -12.04 1.29
CA ARG A 122 -2.23 -12.60 -0.06
C ARG A 122 -1.33 -11.76 -0.95
N GLU A 123 -1.54 -10.44 -1.01
CA GLU A 123 -0.71 -9.52 -1.79
C GLU A 123 0.77 -9.58 -1.37
N LEU A 124 1.04 -9.62 -0.06
CA LEU A 124 2.42 -9.75 0.43
C LEU A 124 3.05 -11.09 0.02
N GLU A 125 2.31 -12.21 0.11
CA GLU A 125 2.80 -13.53 -0.29
C GLU A 125 3.04 -13.63 -1.81
N GLU A 126 2.26 -12.90 -2.62
CA GLU A 126 2.45 -12.81 -4.07
C GLU A 126 3.70 -12.00 -4.43
N GLU A 127 3.89 -10.84 -3.79
CA GLU A 127 4.94 -9.86 -4.13
C GLU A 127 6.32 -10.18 -3.54
N VAL A 128 6.37 -10.69 -2.30
CA VAL A 128 7.63 -10.86 -1.57
C VAL A 128 7.69 -12.13 -0.73
N ARG A 129 8.91 -12.59 -0.46
CA ARG A 129 9.22 -13.59 0.56
C ARG A 129 9.93 -12.95 1.75
N ILE A 130 9.35 -13.07 2.93
CA ILE A 130 9.92 -12.56 4.18
C ILE A 130 10.59 -13.71 4.92
N ASN A 131 11.93 -13.77 4.91
CA ASN A 131 12.71 -14.87 5.50
C ASN A 131 13.24 -14.53 6.91
N THR A 132 12.55 -13.69 7.65
CA THR A 132 12.98 -13.20 8.96
C THR A 132 11.77 -13.03 9.89
N PRO A 133 11.96 -13.16 11.23
CA PRO A 133 10.92 -12.76 12.16
C PRO A 133 10.53 -11.30 11.95
N HIS A 134 9.23 -11.03 12.04
CA HIS A 134 8.70 -9.69 11.75
C HIS A 134 7.43 -9.38 12.54
N ILE A 135 7.12 -8.09 12.68
CA ILE A 135 5.93 -7.58 13.37
C ILE A 135 5.32 -6.46 12.52
N PHE A 136 4.01 -6.55 12.28
CA PHE A 136 3.24 -5.50 11.61
C PHE A 136 2.68 -4.49 12.61
N SER A 137 2.72 -3.22 12.23
CA SER A 137 2.09 -2.12 12.95
C SER A 137 1.35 -1.23 11.96
N LEU A 138 0.07 -1.00 12.18
CA LEU A 138 -0.73 -0.04 11.44
C LEU A 138 -0.37 1.37 11.93
N VAL A 139 0.07 2.26 11.03
CA VAL A 139 0.68 3.55 11.42
C VAL A 139 0.00 4.77 10.80
N GLY A 140 -0.82 4.61 9.78
CA GLY A 140 -1.48 5.77 9.16
C GLY A 140 -2.24 5.46 7.88
N LEU A 141 -2.69 6.54 7.25
CA LEU A 141 -3.32 6.53 5.93
C LEU A 141 -2.60 7.52 5.00
N ILE A 142 -2.67 7.23 3.70
CA ILE A 142 -2.20 8.14 2.63
C ILE A 142 -3.35 8.44 1.69
N ASN A 143 -3.58 9.74 1.44
CA ASN A 143 -4.42 10.21 0.34
C ASN A 143 -3.62 11.20 -0.51
N ASP A 144 -3.67 11.05 -1.83
CA ASP A 144 -2.95 11.93 -2.77
C ASP A 144 -3.84 12.28 -3.97
N ASP A 145 -4.76 13.22 -3.79
CA ASP A 145 -5.69 13.67 -4.84
C ASP A 145 -5.02 14.55 -5.91
N GLU A 146 -3.71 14.81 -5.81
CA GLU A 146 -2.97 15.55 -6.86
C GLU A 146 -2.62 14.66 -8.05
N THR A 147 -2.69 13.32 -7.88
CA THR A 147 -2.44 12.35 -8.95
C THR A 147 -3.73 11.66 -9.38
N GLU A 148 -3.84 11.28 -10.64
CA GLU A 148 -5.03 10.55 -11.15
C GLU A 148 -5.19 9.20 -10.44
N VAL A 149 -4.10 8.51 -10.14
CA VAL A 149 -4.10 7.26 -9.38
C VAL A 149 -4.56 7.50 -7.95
N GLY A 150 -4.02 8.51 -7.28
CA GLY A 150 -4.36 8.81 -5.90
C GLY A 150 -5.81 9.27 -5.71
N LYS A 151 -6.44 9.88 -6.73
CA LYS A 151 -7.87 10.26 -6.65
C LYS A 151 -8.81 9.09 -6.42
N VAL A 152 -8.45 7.89 -6.87
CA VAL A 152 -9.25 6.68 -6.76
C VAL A 152 -8.71 5.68 -5.74
N HIS A 153 -7.58 5.97 -5.08
CA HIS A 153 -6.97 5.10 -4.08
C HIS A 153 -6.85 5.79 -2.71
N LEU A 154 -6.91 5.00 -1.64
CA LEU A 154 -6.62 5.39 -0.26
C LEU A 154 -5.70 4.33 0.34
N GLY A 155 -4.45 4.70 0.66
CA GLY A 155 -3.47 3.80 1.24
C GLY A 155 -3.67 3.65 2.74
N ILE A 156 -3.62 2.40 3.23
CA ILE A 156 -3.60 2.06 4.64
C ILE A 156 -2.19 1.59 4.97
N VAL A 157 -1.45 2.41 5.71
CA VAL A 157 0.01 2.27 5.89
C VAL A 157 0.34 1.37 7.06
N HIS A 158 1.10 0.34 6.78
CA HIS A 158 1.68 -0.56 7.77
C HIS A 158 3.21 -0.46 7.73
N ILE A 159 3.83 -0.51 8.90
CA ILE A 159 5.26 -0.82 9.05
C ILE A 159 5.39 -2.31 9.37
N CYS A 160 6.21 -3.01 8.61
CA CYS A 160 6.66 -4.36 8.92
C CYS A 160 8.09 -4.28 9.44
N ASP A 161 8.25 -4.34 10.75
CA ASP A 161 9.58 -4.41 11.39
C ASP A 161 10.17 -5.80 11.20
N VAL A 162 11.33 -5.88 10.57
CA VAL A 162 12.05 -7.13 10.30
C VAL A 162 13.34 -7.21 11.14
N GLU A 163 13.61 -8.39 11.72
CA GLU A 163 14.83 -8.59 12.53
C GLU A 163 16.11 -8.54 11.68
N THR A 164 16.05 -9.04 10.45
CA THR A 164 17.15 -8.99 9.49
C THR A 164 16.64 -8.49 8.14
N PRO A 165 17.48 -7.83 7.31
CA PRO A 165 17.06 -7.30 6.02
C PRO A 165 16.94 -8.39 4.93
N ASP A 166 16.23 -9.49 5.24
CA ASP A 166 16.02 -10.64 4.37
C ASP A 166 14.57 -10.68 3.85
N VAL A 167 14.28 -9.73 2.96
CA VAL A 167 13.04 -9.65 2.18
C VAL A 167 13.40 -9.72 0.71
N ILE A 168 12.82 -10.68 0.00
CA ILE A 168 13.16 -11.00 -1.39
C ILE A 168 11.90 -10.87 -2.25
N PRO A 169 11.90 -10.08 -3.33
CA PRO A 169 10.81 -10.04 -4.29
C PRO A 169 10.57 -11.42 -4.93
N ASN A 170 9.30 -11.78 -5.11
CA ASN A 170 8.92 -12.97 -5.84
C ASN A 170 8.86 -12.73 -7.36
N GLU A 171 8.59 -11.48 -7.76
CA GLU A 171 8.51 -11.11 -9.17
C GLU A 171 9.86 -10.72 -9.76
N VAL A 172 10.14 -11.23 -10.97
CA VAL A 172 11.37 -10.93 -11.73
C VAL A 172 11.39 -9.48 -12.25
N GLU A 173 10.22 -8.83 -12.28
CA GLU A 173 10.06 -7.46 -12.79
C GLU A 173 10.48 -6.38 -11.78
N ILE A 174 10.80 -6.77 -10.55
CA ILE A 174 11.31 -5.88 -9.50
C ILE A 174 12.82 -5.76 -9.62
N GLU A 175 13.29 -4.67 -10.24
CA GLU A 175 14.72 -4.35 -10.36
C GLU A 175 15.20 -3.45 -9.21
N GLY A 176 16.51 -3.50 -8.90
CA GLY A 176 17.15 -2.57 -7.97
C GLY A 176 16.59 -2.60 -6.54
N ASN A 177 16.15 -3.79 -6.09
CA ASN A 177 15.56 -3.99 -4.77
C ASN A 177 16.60 -4.12 -3.67
N GLY A 178 16.20 -3.78 -2.43
CA GLY A 178 17.00 -3.96 -1.24
C GLY A 178 16.75 -2.93 -0.15
N PHE A 179 17.37 -3.15 1.00
CA PHE A 179 17.30 -2.20 2.12
C PHE A 179 18.29 -1.06 1.92
N VAL A 180 17.81 0.16 2.03
CA VAL A 180 18.60 1.40 1.89
C VAL A 180 18.40 2.24 3.15
N GLN A 181 19.48 2.90 3.60
CA GLN A 181 19.43 3.80 4.75
C GLN A 181 18.45 4.96 4.50
N VAL A 182 17.58 5.21 5.44
CA VAL A 182 16.53 6.23 5.35
C VAL A 182 17.13 7.62 5.05
N GLU A 183 18.26 7.97 5.69
CA GLU A 183 18.95 9.22 5.44
C GLU A 183 19.32 9.42 3.96
N THR A 184 19.72 8.33 3.29
CA THR A 184 20.01 8.34 1.84
C THR A 184 18.75 8.58 1.01
N MET A 185 17.62 7.98 1.41
CA MET A 185 16.34 8.13 0.72
C MET A 185 15.81 9.56 0.84
N LEU A 186 15.86 10.14 2.04
CA LEU A 186 15.38 11.49 2.33
C LEU A 186 16.15 12.58 1.56
N ASN A 187 17.40 12.31 1.16
CA ASN A 187 18.20 13.24 0.34
C ASN A 187 17.74 13.32 -1.14
N ASP A 188 16.94 12.36 -1.64
CA ASP A 188 16.44 12.35 -3.01
C ASP A 188 15.01 11.78 -3.11
N LEU A 189 14.05 12.45 -2.47
CA LEU A 189 12.63 12.08 -2.52
C LEU A 189 12.04 12.18 -3.93
N SER A 190 12.64 13.00 -4.80
CA SER A 190 12.18 13.16 -6.18
C SER A 190 12.31 11.90 -7.03
N GLY A 191 13.17 10.96 -6.61
CA GLY A 191 13.37 9.66 -7.22
C GLY A 191 12.28 8.63 -6.91
N TYR A 192 11.39 8.95 -5.93
CA TYR A 192 10.32 8.06 -5.48
C TYR A 192 8.95 8.42 -6.07
N GLU A 193 8.05 7.46 -6.14
CA GLU A 193 6.64 7.71 -6.42
C GLU A 193 5.99 8.48 -5.25
N SER A 194 4.83 9.13 -5.49
CA SER A 194 4.28 10.09 -4.53
C SER A 194 4.00 9.52 -3.14
N TRP A 195 3.37 8.34 -3.06
CA TRP A 195 3.07 7.71 -1.77
C TRP A 195 4.33 7.35 -0.99
N SER A 196 5.36 6.85 -1.68
CA SER A 196 6.66 6.56 -1.05
C SER A 196 7.31 7.82 -0.52
N ALA A 197 7.34 8.91 -1.29
CA ALA A 197 7.90 10.19 -0.85
C ALA A 197 7.15 10.74 0.37
N ILE A 198 5.80 10.73 0.34
CA ILE A 198 4.94 11.13 1.46
C ILE A 198 5.25 10.31 2.72
N CYS A 199 5.34 8.98 2.61
CA CYS A 199 5.63 8.12 3.75
C CYS A 199 7.04 8.30 4.29
N LEU A 200 8.05 8.40 3.42
CA LEU A 200 9.44 8.62 3.84
C LEU A 200 9.55 9.91 4.63
N GLU A 201 8.96 10.99 4.14
CA GLU A 201 8.96 12.27 4.84
C GLU A 201 8.19 12.23 6.17
N ALA A 202 6.98 11.67 6.18
CA ALA A 202 6.12 11.68 7.36
C ALA A 202 6.59 10.76 8.49
N LEU A 203 7.23 9.63 8.16
CA LEU A 203 7.56 8.59 9.14
C LEU A 203 9.01 8.59 9.58
N PHE A 204 9.91 9.23 8.82
CA PHE A 204 11.34 9.08 9.02
C PHE A 204 12.13 10.42 8.99
N SER A 205 11.49 11.58 8.76
CA SER A 205 12.15 12.90 8.81
C SER A 205 12.26 13.47 10.22
#